data_a5fb0531c99095bb124a21a6eb28014f
#
_entry.id   a5fb0531c99095bb124a21a6eb28014f
#
_cell.length_a   1.000
_cell.length_b   1.000
_cell.length_c   1.000
_cell.angle_alpha   90.00
_cell.angle_beta   90.00
_cell.angle_gamma   90.00
#
_symmetry.space_group_name_H-M   'P 1'
#
loop_
_entity.id
_entity.type
_entity.pdbx_description
1 polymer ?
#
loop_
_entity_poly.entity_id
_entity_poly.type
_entity_poly.pdbx_seq_one_letter_code
_entity_poly.pdbx_strand_id
1 'polypeptide(L)'
;MRKFKEIVGKVKHQRTREIADIFLFACFAGLRMSDLMTLKWSEIDMDKNMISHMQYKGHNRRAKMLYIPLNDTSRDILEIWKDKYEEFVFGLLPSGYDLSDDADFIKVKNTKDRTINQSLKSIGDKMGLPFNLHIHLGRHTYAMMALNGGVDIKTTSSMLGHASTMVTEKVYATLLPNTIAEIVGDKLNVQLD
;
A
#
# COMPACT_ATOMS: atom_id res chain seq x y z
N MET A 1 7.59 11.82 0.61
CA MET A 1 7.87 11.01 1.81
C MET A 1 8.53 11.78 2.95
N ARG A 2 9.62 12.58 2.74
CA ARG A 2 10.30 13.33 3.82
C ARG A 2 9.33 14.22 4.62
N LYS A 3 8.56 15.09 3.95
CA LYS A 3 7.58 15.99 4.58
C LYS A 3 6.50 15.23 5.36
N PHE A 4 6.06 14.06 4.87
CA PHE A 4 5.11 13.21 5.57
C PHE A 4 5.68 12.71 6.90
N LYS A 5 6.88 12.10 6.89
CA LYS A 5 7.56 11.63 8.11
C LYS A 5 7.78 12.74 9.12
N GLU A 6 8.17 13.95 8.67
CA GLU A 6 8.37 15.12 9.52
C GLU A 6 7.07 15.55 10.23
N ILE A 7 5.96 15.63 9.49
CA ILE A 7 4.67 16.03 10.05
C ILE A 7 4.14 14.97 11.01
N VAL A 8 4.24 13.69 10.64
CA VAL A 8 3.84 12.57 11.51
C VAL A 8 4.65 12.56 12.80
N GLY A 9 5.94 12.86 12.76
CA GLY A 9 6.79 12.97 13.94
C GLY A 9 6.31 14.05 14.95
N LYS A 10 5.62 15.08 14.47
CA LYS A 10 5.02 16.16 15.30
C LYS A 10 3.62 15.83 15.81
N VAL A 11 3.01 14.73 15.36
CA VAL A 11 1.66 14.32 15.80
C VAL A 11 1.72 13.70 17.20
N LYS A 12 0.97 14.28 18.14
CA LYS A 12 0.93 13.80 19.54
C LYS A 12 0.13 12.49 19.71
N HIS A 13 -0.94 12.32 18.94
CA HIS A 13 -1.83 11.16 19.07
C HIS A 13 -1.21 9.90 18.49
N GLN A 14 -0.98 8.90 19.33
CA GLN A 14 -0.41 7.61 18.95
C GLN A 14 -1.19 6.94 17.81
N ARG A 15 -2.52 6.89 17.91
CA ARG A 15 -3.37 6.30 16.87
C ARG A 15 -3.17 6.95 15.49
N THR A 16 -2.94 8.26 15.44
CA THR A 16 -2.68 8.95 14.16
C THR A 16 -1.30 8.57 13.60
N ARG A 17 -0.30 8.35 14.47
CA ARG A 17 1.01 7.83 14.06
C ARG A 17 0.89 6.40 13.53
N GLU A 18 0.16 5.54 14.20
CA GLU A 18 -0.12 4.17 13.76
C GLU A 18 -0.81 4.14 12.39
N ILE A 19 -1.79 5.01 12.16
CA ILE A 19 -2.43 5.14 10.84
C ILE A 19 -1.44 5.61 9.77
N ALA A 20 -0.52 6.50 10.13
CA ALA A 20 0.52 6.93 9.21
C ALA A 20 1.51 5.82 8.86
N ASP A 21 1.86 4.95 9.81
CA ASP A 21 2.69 3.76 9.56
C ASP A 21 1.97 2.79 8.61
N ILE A 22 0.68 2.52 8.84
CA ILE A 22 -0.15 1.70 7.94
C ILE A 22 -0.18 2.28 6.52
N PHE A 23 -0.33 3.59 6.40
CA PHE A 23 -0.31 4.28 5.10
C PHE A 23 1.06 4.17 4.43
N LEU A 24 2.15 4.40 5.18
CA LEU A 24 3.51 4.22 4.66
C LEU A 24 3.74 2.78 4.23
N PHE A 25 3.32 1.81 5.02
CA PHE A 25 3.41 0.41 4.64
C PHE A 25 2.64 0.12 3.34
N ALA A 26 1.44 0.67 3.18
CA ALA A 26 0.68 0.56 1.93
C ALA A 26 1.41 1.18 0.74
N CYS A 27 2.19 2.27 0.94
CA CYS A 27 3.03 2.86 -0.09
C CYS A 27 4.20 1.96 -0.53
N PHE A 28 4.67 1.07 0.33
CA PHE A 28 5.83 0.22 0.07
C PHE A 28 5.49 -1.26 -0.15
N ALA A 29 4.26 -1.69 0.16
CA ALA A 29 3.78 -3.06 -0.05
C ALA A 29 2.66 -3.14 -1.11
N GLY A 30 2.03 -2.04 -1.47
CA GLY A 30 0.97 -2.00 -2.49
C GLY A 30 -0.33 -2.70 -2.11
N LEU A 31 -0.51 -3.10 -0.86
CA LEU A 31 -1.68 -3.83 -0.38
C LEU A 31 -2.95 -2.97 -0.39
N ARG A 32 -4.11 -3.61 -0.65
CA ARG A 32 -5.42 -2.98 -0.48
C ARG A 32 -5.76 -2.87 1.00
N MET A 33 -6.74 -2.04 1.34
CA MET A 33 -7.25 -1.93 2.71
C MET A 33 -7.69 -3.29 3.27
N SER A 34 -8.42 -4.10 2.48
CA SER A 34 -8.79 -5.46 2.90
C SER A 34 -7.58 -6.33 3.22
N ASP A 35 -6.55 -6.26 2.39
CA ASP A 35 -5.33 -7.06 2.54
C ASP A 35 -4.50 -6.56 3.74
N LEU A 36 -4.44 -5.25 3.99
CA LEU A 36 -3.83 -4.68 5.20
C LEU A 36 -4.54 -5.14 6.49
N MET A 37 -5.87 -5.27 6.44
CA MET A 37 -6.65 -5.76 7.59
C MET A 37 -6.40 -7.23 7.87
N THR A 38 -6.22 -8.04 6.82
CA THR A 38 -6.12 -9.50 6.93
C THR A 38 -4.69 -10.03 6.90
N LEU A 39 -3.68 -9.16 6.73
CA LEU A 39 -2.27 -9.55 6.73
C LEU A 39 -1.88 -10.12 8.10
N LYS A 40 -1.40 -11.38 8.11
CA LYS A 40 -0.98 -12.09 9.30
C LYS A 40 0.55 -12.12 9.42
N TRP A 41 1.04 -12.20 10.65
CA TRP A 41 2.47 -12.40 10.91
C TRP A 41 3.01 -13.69 10.28
N SER A 42 2.21 -14.75 10.23
CA SER A 42 2.57 -16.03 9.58
C SER A 42 2.79 -15.93 8.07
N GLU A 43 2.37 -14.85 7.44
CA GLU A 43 2.55 -14.60 6.00
C GLU A 43 3.83 -13.80 5.68
N ILE A 44 4.61 -13.42 6.71
CA ILE A 44 5.80 -12.60 6.57
C ILE A 44 7.04 -13.43 6.88
N ASP A 45 7.91 -13.55 5.89
CA ASP A 45 9.23 -14.17 6.01
C ASP A 45 10.30 -13.06 6.02
N MET A 46 10.75 -12.70 7.23
CA MET A 46 11.74 -11.63 7.41
C MET A 46 13.12 -12.04 6.90
N ASP A 47 13.44 -13.33 6.89
CA ASP A 47 14.74 -13.84 6.42
C ASP A 47 14.82 -13.81 4.90
N LYS A 48 13.72 -14.18 4.23
CA LYS A 48 13.62 -14.09 2.77
C LYS A 48 13.20 -12.72 2.27
N ASN A 49 12.93 -11.77 3.16
CA ASN A 49 12.42 -10.44 2.81
C ASN A 49 11.16 -10.50 1.93
N MET A 50 10.18 -11.35 2.29
CA MET A 50 9.02 -11.61 1.45
C MET A 50 7.73 -11.69 2.25
N ILE A 51 6.68 -11.07 1.73
CA ILE A 51 5.30 -11.32 2.15
C ILE A 51 4.66 -12.28 1.16
N SER A 52 4.03 -13.35 1.66
CA SER A 52 3.23 -14.30 0.88
C SER A 52 1.79 -14.25 1.38
N HIS A 53 1.00 -13.33 0.81
CA HIS A 53 -0.35 -13.01 1.29
C HIS A 53 -1.43 -13.45 0.31
N MET A 54 -2.45 -14.17 0.81
CA MET A 54 -3.64 -14.50 0.03
C MET A 54 -4.61 -13.32 0.04
N GLN A 55 -4.87 -12.73 -1.13
CA GLN A 55 -5.80 -11.61 -1.24
C GLN A 55 -7.17 -11.93 -0.65
N TYR A 56 -7.71 -11.02 0.17
CA TYR A 56 -9.11 -11.10 0.55
C TYR A 56 -10.01 -10.58 -0.58
N LYS A 57 -10.87 -11.44 -1.12
CA LYS A 57 -11.79 -11.11 -2.22
C LYS A 57 -13.25 -11.47 -1.96
N GLY A 58 -13.61 -11.94 -0.74
CA GLY A 58 -14.91 -12.51 -0.44
C GLY A 58 -15.16 -13.84 -1.18
N HIS A 59 -16.23 -14.53 -0.86
CA HIS A 59 -16.51 -15.91 -1.29
C HIS A 59 -16.64 -16.10 -2.81
N ASN A 60 -17.03 -15.06 -3.56
CA ASN A 60 -17.39 -15.18 -4.98
C ASN A 60 -16.28 -14.81 -5.98
N ARG A 61 -15.05 -14.58 -5.53
CA ARG A 61 -13.95 -14.13 -6.39
C ARG A 61 -12.71 -14.98 -6.19
N ARG A 62 -12.03 -15.35 -7.30
CA ARG A 62 -10.76 -16.06 -7.23
C ARG A 62 -9.70 -15.18 -6.55
N ALA A 63 -9.33 -15.54 -5.33
CA ALA A 63 -8.22 -14.94 -4.62
C ALA A 63 -6.90 -15.27 -5.33
N LYS A 64 -5.94 -14.35 -5.27
CA LYS A 64 -4.58 -14.57 -5.78
C LYS A 64 -3.60 -14.51 -4.63
N MET A 65 -2.61 -15.38 -4.65
CA MET A 65 -1.43 -15.25 -3.80
C MET A 65 -0.62 -14.06 -4.30
N LEU A 66 -0.28 -13.15 -3.40
CA LEU A 66 0.62 -12.04 -3.63
C LEU A 66 1.98 -12.36 -3.03
N TYR A 67 3.01 -12.14 -3.82
CA TYR A 67 4.39 -12.18 -3.38
C TYR A 67 4.95 -10.76 -3.43
N ILE A 68 5.22 -10.18 -2.28
CA ILE A 68 5.61 -8.78 -2.15
C ILE A 68 6.98 -8.73 -1.46
N PRO A 69 8.04 -8.30 -2.17
CA PRO A 69 9.35 -8.12 -1.55
C PRO A 69 9.30 -7.01 -0.51
N LEU A 70 9.92 -7.26 0.64
CA LEU A 70 10.11 -6.25 1.68
C LEU A 70 11.32 -5.37 1.33
N ASN A 71 11.14 -4.07 1.45
CA ASN A 71 12.22 -3.10 1.43
C ASN A 71 12.49 -2.59 2.87
N ASP A 72 13.57 -1.83 3.05
CA ASP A 72 13.99 -1.35 4.37
C ASP A 72 12.87 -0.61 5.11
N THR A 73 12.13 0.28 4.43
CA THR A 73 11.04 1.03 5.07
C THR A 73 9.89 0.12 5.53
N SER A 74 9.51 -0.88 4.73
CA SER A 74 8.48 -1.84 5.13
C SER A 74 8.94 -2.74 6.28
N ARG A 75 10.22 -3.13 6.29
CA ARG A 75 10.84 -3.87 7.41
C ARG A 75 10.85 -3.05 8.70
N ASP A 76 11.31 -1.80 8.64
CA ASP A 76 11.32 -0.91 9.80
C ASP A 76 9.92 -0.77 10.42
N ILE A 77 8.89 -0.63 9.57
CA ILE A 77 7.52 -0.56 10.04
C ILE A 77 7.09 -1.88 10.70
N LEU A 78 7.39 -3.03 10.11
CA LEU A 78 7.08 -4.33 10.70
C LEU A 78 7.75 -4.53 12.05
N GLU A 79 9.02 -4.14 12.20
CA GLU A 79 9.72 -4.19 13.48
C GLU A 79 9.06 -3.30 14.55
N ILE A 80 8.56 -2.10 14.18
CA ILE A 80 7.80 -1.22 15.10
C ILE A 80 6.49 -1.88 15.56
N TRP A 81 5.88 -2.70 14.70
CA TRP A 81 4.60 -3.35 14.97
C TRP A 81 4.74 -4.75 15.58
N LYS A 82 5.92 -5.31 15.57
CA LYS A 82 6.24 -6.61 16.17
C LYS A 82 5.77 -6.63 17.63
N ASP A 83 5.19 -7.73 18.00
CA ASP A 83 4.71 -8.01 19.39
C ASP A 83 3.55 -7.11 19.87
N LYS A 84 3.00 -6.23 19.02
CA LYS A 84 1.82 -5.44 19.39
C LYS A 84 0.51 -6.23 19.27
N TYR A 85 0.43 -7.14 18.30
CA TYR A 85 -0.75 -7.96 18.03
C TYR A 85 -0.31 -9.37 17.65
N GLU A 86 -1.07 -10.39 18.09
CA GLU A 86 -0.67 -11.80 17.92
C GLU A 86 -0.86 -12.32 16.50
N GLU A 87 -1.96 -12.01 15.86
CA GLU A 87 -2.32 -12.60 14.58
C GLU A 87 -2.18 -11.62 13.41
N PHE A 88 -2.96 -10.53 13.44
CA PHE A 88 -2.98 -9.54 12.36
C PHE A 88 -1.98 -8.43 12.62
N VAL A 89 -1.11 -8.17 11.65
CA VAL A 89 0.03 -7.25 11.77
C VAL A 89 -0.35 -5.88 12.32
N PHE A 90 -1.44 -5.29 11.82
CA PHE A 90 -1.84 -3.93 12.18
C PHE A 90 -3.00 -3.88 13.20
N GLY A 91 -3.42 -5.00 13.76
CA GLY A 91 -4.50 -5.04 14.75
C GLY A 91 -5.80 -4.38 14.28
N LEU A 92 -6.03 -4.34 12.98
CA LEU A 92 -7.26 -3.78 12.41
C LEU A 92 -8.46 -4.72 12.60
N LEU A 93 -8.17 -6.01 12.81
CA LEU A 93 -9.11 -7.06 13.23
C LEU A 93 -8.62 -7.66 14.55
N PRO A 94 -9.52 -8.14 15.42
CA PRO A 94 -9.11 -8.90 16.61
C PRO A 94 -8.57 -10.28 16.21
N SER A 95 -7.72 -10.88 17.05
CA SER A 95 -7.28 -12.28 16.88
C SER A 95 -8.49 -13.21 16.87
N GLY A 96 -8.47 -14.22 16.00
CA GLY A 96 -9.57 -15.17 15.83
C GLY A 96 -10.77 -14.61 15.08
N TYR A 97 -10.65 -13.45 14.40
CA TYR A 97 -11.76 -12.90 13.60
C TYR A 97 -12.20 -13.84 12.49
N ASP A 98 -13.51 -14.10 12.41
CA ASP A 98 -14.08 -14.97 11.38
C ASP A 98 -14.15 -14.26 10.03
N LEU A 99 -13.23 -14.63 9.14
CA LEU A 99 -13.17 -14.12 7.76
C LEU A 99 -14.19 -14.80 6.83
N SER A 100 -14.99 -15.77 7.31
CA SER A 100 -16.00 -16.44 6.50
C SER A 100 -17.29 -15.61 6.37
N ASP A 101 -17.55 -14.66 7.26
CA ASP A 101 -18.68 -13.72 7.17
C ASP A 101 -18.29 -12.46 6.36
N ASP A 102 -18.53 -12.52 5.05
CA ASP A 102 -18.26 -11.41 4.14
C ASP A 102 -19.06 -10.14 4.50
N ALA A 103 -20.29 -10.29 5.02
CA ALA A 103 -21.14 -9.14 5.30
C ALA A 103 -20.62 -8.38 6.53
N ASP A 104 -20.24 -9.09 7.57
CA ASP A 104 -19.63 -8.49 8.76
C ASP A 104 -18.27 -7.88 8.42
N PHE A 105 -17.42 -8.60 7.67
CA PHE A 105 -16.13 -8.08 7.24
C PHE A 105 -16.26 -6.77 6.45
N ILE A 106 -17.21 -6.68 5.51
CA ILE A 106 -17.45 -5.45 4.72
C ILE A 106 -17.86 -4.29 5.64
N LYS A 107 -18.73 -4.55 6.62
CA LYS A 107 -19.18 -3.55 7.61
C LYS A 107 -18.00 -3.03 8.46
N VAL A 108 -17.20 -3.94 9.00
CA VAL A 108 -16.00 -3.61 9.80
C VAL A 108 -15.00 -2.85 8.94
N LYS A 109 -14.72 -3.34 7.72
CA LYS A 109 -13.81 -2.68 6.77
C LYS A 109 -14.24 -1.25 6.48
N ASN A 110 -15.51 -1.01 6.17
CA ASN A 110 -16.01 0.32 5.85
C ASN A 110 -15.85 1.28 7.04
N THR A 111 -16.03 0.80 8.25
CA THR A 111 -15.82 1.58 9.48
C THR A 111 -14.34 1.94 9.66
N LYS A 112 -13.43 0.96 9.48
CA LYS A 112 -11.97 1.18 9.56
C LYS A 112 -11.48 2.11 8.44
N ASP A 113 -11.95 1.92 7.21
CA ASP A 113 -11.66 2.78 6.06
C ASP A 113 -11.98 4.25 6.36
N ARG A 114 -13.19 4.52 6.88
CA ARG A 114 -13.62 5.87 7.25
C ARG A 114 -12.69 6.50 8.29
N THR A 115 -12.39 5.76 9.36
CA THR A 115 -11.52 6.26 10.46
C THR A 115 -10.10 6.55 9.98
N ILE A 116 -9.53 5.65 9.19
CA ILE A 116 -8.17 5.79 8.64
C ILE A 116 -8.12 6.98 7.68
N ASN A 117 -9.08 7.08 6.76
CA ASN A 117 -9.09 8.14 5.77
C ASN A 117 -9.34 9.52 6.38
N GLN A 118 -10.13 9.60 7.47
CA GLN A 118 -10.31 10.86 8.22
C GLN A 118 -8.98 11.33 8.86
N SER A 119 -8.23 10.42 9.44
CA SER A 119 -6.91 10.74 10.01
C SER A 119 -5.90 11.12 8.93
N LEU A 120 -5.87 10.40 7.81
CA LEU A 120 -5.00 10.70 6.67
C LEU A 120 -5.34 12.05 6.04
N LYS A 121 -6.64 12.38 5.91
CA LYS A 121 -7.07 13.70 5.45
C LYS A 121 -6.50 14.80 6.35
N SER A 122 -6.61 14.66 7.68
CA SER A 122 -6.05 15.63 8.62
C SER A 122 -4.52 15.78 8.49
N ILE A 123 -3.80 14.70 8.20
CA ILE A 123 -2.35 14.76 7.90
C ILE A 123 -2.12 15.50 6.58
N GLY A 124 -2.89 15.18 5.54
CA GLY A 124 -2.81 15.84 4.24
C GLY A 124 -3.05 17.34 4.32
N ASP A 125 -4.06 17.76 5.08
CA ASP A 125 -4.39 19.17 5.32
C ASP A 125 -3.20 19.89 5.99
N LYS A 126 -2.57 19.27 6.99
CA LYS A 126 -1.34 19.82 7.65
C LYS A 126 -0.12 19.87 6.72
N MET A 127 -0.08 18.97 5.73
CA MET A 127 0.95 19.03 4.68
C MET A 127 0.69 20.11 3.64
N GLY A 128 -0.51 20.69 3.60
CA GLY A 128 -0.93 21.62 2.57
C GLY A 128 -1.12 20.93 1.21
N LEU A 129 -1.60 19.65 1.21
CA LEU A 129 -1.86 18.94 -0.04
C LEU A 129 -3.12 19.49 -0.72
N PRO A 130 -3.13 19.66 -2.05
CA PRO A 130 -4.29 20.15 -2.81
C PRO A 130 -5.36 19.06 -3.02
N PHE A 131 -5.20 17.88 -2.40
CA PHE A 131 -6.11 16.73 -2.51
C PHE A 131 -6.23 16.01 -1.17
N ASN A 132 -7.30 15.25 -1.00
CA ASN A 132 -7.50 14.45 0.20
C ASN A 132 -6.58 13.23 0.22
N LEU A 133 -5.72 13.13 1.23
CA LEU A 133 -4.92 11.94 1.46
C LEU A 133 -5.82 10.80 1.96
N HIS A 134 -5.73 9.63 1.36
CA HIS A 134 -6.50 8.43 1.72
C HIS A 134 -5.70 7.16 1.48
N ILE A 135 -6.07 6.06 2.15
CA ILE A 135 -5.29 4.82 2.19
C ILE A 135 -5.01 4.23 0.80
N HIS A 136 -5.94 4.35 -0.14
CA HIS A 136 -5.78 3.80 -1.49
C HIS A 136 -4.67 4.51 -2.30
N LEU A 137 -4.33 5.76 -1.97
CA LEU A 137 -3.19 6.47 -2.57
C LEU A 137 -1.87 5.78 -2.24
N GLY A 138 -1.75 5.09 -1.09
CA GLY A 138 -0.57 4.30 -0.79
C GLY A 138 -0.29 3.25 -1.86
N ARG A 139 -1.32 2.54 -2.28
CA ARG A 139 -1.21 1.55 -3.36
C ARG A 139 -0.91 2.17 -4.72
N HIS A 140 -1.47 3.34 -5.04
CA HIS A 140 -1.09 4.09 -6.25
C HIS A 140 0.37 4.51 -6.19
N THR A 141 0.84 4.98 -5.03
CA THR A 141 2.26 5.33 -4.81
C THR A 141 3.18 4.13 -5.05
N TYR A 142 2.82 2.94 -4.54
CA TYR A 142 3.57 1.72 -4.81
C TYR A 142 3.68 1.41 -6.30
N ALA A 143 2.54 1.44 -7.02
CA ALA A 143 2.51 1.20 -8.46
C ALA A 143 3.44 2.16 -9.21
N MET A 144 3.39 3.43 -8.85
CA MET A 144 4.24 4.47 -9.44
C MET A 144 5.72 4.28 -9.14
N MET A 145 6.06 3.95 -7.90
CA MET A 145 7.45 3.68 -7.53
C MET A 145 8.01 2.46 -8.27
N ALA A 146 7.22 1.39 -8.41
CA ALA A 146 7.62 0.19 -9.15
C ALA A 146 7.87 0.51 -10.63
N LEU A 147 6.93 1.18 -11.29
CA LEU A 147 7.03 1.54 -12.71
C LEU A 147 8.17 2.53 -12.97
N ASN A 148 8.34 3.57 -12.14
CA ASN A 148 9.45 4.51 -12.25
C ASN A 148 10.80 3.87 -11.92
N GLY A 149 10.80 2.83 -11.09
CA GLY A 149 11.98 1.99 -10.81
C GLY A 149 12.32 1.00 -11.93
N GLY A 150 11.58 1.02 -13.05
CA GLY A 150 11.85 0.16 -14.21
C GLY A 150 11.19 -1.23 -14.15
N VAL A 151 10.35 -1.51 -13.14
CA VAL A 151 9.56 -2.74 -13.10
C VAL A 151 8.49 -2.67 -14.20
N ASP A 152 8.42 -3.69 -15.06
CA ASP A 152 7.45 -3.71 -16.14
C ASP A 152 6.00 -3.75 -15.62
N ILE A 153 5.07 -3.31 -16.48
CA ILE A 153 3.67 -3.12 -16.11
C ILE A 153 2.97 -4.44 -15.76
N LYS A 154 3.36 -5.55 -16.40
CA LYS A 154 2.79 -6.88 -16.16
C LYS A 154 3.22 -7.40 -14.79
N THR A 155 4.48 -7.27 -14.46
CA THR A 155 5.02 -7.61 -13.13
C THR A 155 4.39 -6.73 -12.05
N THR A 156 4.35 -5.42 -12.23
CA THR A 156 3.69 -4.49 -11.31
C THR A 156 2.20 -4.85 -11.10
N SER A 157 1.49 -5.16 -12.17
CA SER A 157 0.09 -5.59 -12.12
C SER A 157 -0.08 -6.92 -11.34
N SER A 158 0.85 -7.85 -11.52
CA SER A 158 0.88 -9.13 -10.80
C SER A 158 1.12 -8.92 -9.30
N MET A 159 2.12 -8.13 -8.93
CA MET A 159 2.43 -7.77 -7.53
C MET A 159 1.24 -7.11 -6.83
N LEU A 160 0.50 -6.27 -7.56
CA LEU A 160 -0.74 -5.67 -7.07
C LEU A 160 -1.93 -6.63 -7.09
N GLY A 161 -1.83 -7.79 -7.73
CA GLY A 161 -2.93 -8.74 -7.89
C GLY A 161 -4.12 -8.17 -8.67
N HIS A 162 -3.85 -7.34 -9.67
CA HIS A 162 -4.88 -6.89 -10.59
C HIS A 162 -5.35 -8.04 -11.48
N ALA A 163 -6.64 -8.04 -11.84
CA ALA A 163 -7.19 -9.04 -12.75
C ALA A 163 -6.71 -8.82 -14.20
N SER A 164 -6.37 -7.57 -14.55
CA SER A 164 -5.90 -7.14 -15.86
C SER A 164 -4.84 -6.05 -15.71
N THR A 165 -3.87 -6.00 -16.62
CA THR A 165 -2.87 -4.92 -16.73
C THR A 165 -3.51 -3.57 -17.02
N MET A 166 -4.68 -3.55 -17.67
CA MET A 166 -5.44 -2.33 -18.00
C MET A 166 -5.67 -1.43 -16.78
N VAL A 167 -5.85 -2.02 -15.57
CA VAL A 167 -6.01 -1.25 -14.34
C VAL A 167 -4.71 -0.50 -14.00
N THR A 168 -3.56 -1.16 -14.15
CA THR A 168 -2.24 -0.56 -13.92
C THR A 168 -1.92 0.46 -15.01
N GLU A 169 -2.23 0.14 -16.27
CA GLU A 169 -2.06 1.03 -17.42
C GLU A 169 -2.84 2.34 -17.25
N LYS A 170 -4.09 2.26 -16.78
CA LYS A 170 -4.92 3.44 -16.55
C LYS A 170 -4.35 4.36 -15.46
N VAL A 171 -3.79 3.79 -14.39
CA VAL A 171 -3.09 4.56 -13.34
C VAL A 171 -1.83 5.21 -13.91
N TYR A 172 -1.08 4.50 -14.75
CA TYR A 172 0.13 4.99 -15.39
C TYR A 172 -0.16 6.07 -16.45
N ALA A 173 -1.16 5.85 -17.30
CA ALA A 173 -1.53 6.81 -18.36
C ALA A 173 -1.92 8.20 -17.84
N THR A 174 -2.42 8.27 -16.61
CA THR A 174 -2.78 9.54 -15.96
C THR A 174 -1.54 10.37 -15.58
N LEU A 175 -0.36 9.76 -15.54
CA LEU A 175 0.91 10.35 -15.05
C LEU A 175 1.96 10.51 -16.17
N LEU A 176 1.66 10.00 -17.35
CA LEU A 176 2.55 9.92 -18.51
C LEU A 176 3.02 11.23 -19.15
N PRO A 177 2.29 12.37 -19.16
CA PRO A 177 2.76 13.53 -19.92
C PRO A 177 4.15 14.03 -19.50
N ASN A 178 4.47 13.98 -18.20
CA ASN A 178 5.77 14.45 -17.70
C ASN A 178 6.87 13.39 -17.81
N THR A 179 6.52 12.11 -17.60
CA THR A 179 7.47 10.99 -17.62
C THR A 179 7.89 10.60 -19.05
N ILE A 180 7.01 10.76 -20.05
CA ILE A 180 7.37 10.54 -21.46
C ILE A 180 8.44 11.55 -21.90
N ALA A 181 8.29 12.82 -21.54
CA ALA A 181 9.27 13.84 -21.91
C ALA A 181 10.67 13.56 -21.33
N GLU A 182 10.75 13.06 -20.08
CA GLU A 182 12.02 12.65 -19.47
C GLU A 182 12.60 11.38 -20.09
N ILE A 183 11.79 10.31 -20.23
CA ILE A 183 12.28 9.03 -20.76
C ILE A 183 12.65 9.11 -22.23
N VAL A 184 11.89 9.88 -23.01
CA VAL A 184 12.14 10.07 -24.46
C VAL A 184 13.31 11.02 -24.67
N GLY A 185 13.44 12.07 -23.84
CA GLY A 185 14.59 12.99 -23.87
C GLY A 185 15.92 12.27 -23.61
N ASP A 186 15.98 11.41 -22.60
CA ASP A 186 17.21 10.66 -22.24
C ASP A 186 17.53 9.50 -23.20
N LYS A 187 16.52 8.82 -23.75
CA LYS A 187 16.74 7.63 -24.61
C LYS A 187 16.82 7.92 -26.10
N LEU A 188 16.30 9.06 -26.57
CA LEU A 188 16.39 9.45 -27.98
C LEU A 188 17.55 10.42 -28.28
N ASN A 189 18.30 10.87 -27.29
CA ASN A 189 19.60 11.53 -27.48
C ASN A 189 20.70 10.50 -27.82
N VAL A 190 20.42 9.58 -28.74
CA VAL A 190 21.46 8.82 -29.42
C VAL A 190 22.09 9.76 -30.44
N GLN A 191 23.29 10.26 -30.16
CA GLN A 191 24.13 10.90 -31.17
C GLN A 191 24.35 9.86 -32.28
N LEU A 192 23.80 10.18 -33.45
CA LEU A 192 24.15 9.52 -34.71
C LEU A 192 25.49 10.11 -35.11
N ASP A 193 26.60 9.46 -34.75
CA ASP A 193 27.92 9.67 -35.34
C ASP A 193 27.97 9.03 -36.74
#